data_14c9f03185076020ba6f768e5d8a605a
#
_entry.id   14c9f03185076020ba6f768e5d8a605a
#
_cell.length_a   1.000
_cell.length_b   1.000
_cell.length_c   1.000
_cell.angle_alpha   90.00
_cell.angle_beta   90.00
_cell.angle_gamma   90.00
#
_symmetry.space_group_name_H-M   'P 1'
#
loop_
_entity.id
_entity.type
_entity.pdbx_description
1 polymer ?
#
loop_
_entity_poly.entity_id
_entity_poly.type
_entity_poly.pdbx_seq_one_letter_code
_entity_poly.pdbx_strand_id
1 'polypeptide(L)'
;MSLYWLSQGMADVPADDAWLSPREAAWVARMRFPKRRSEFRLGRWTAKVALALYLGRGRSVEELSAIEIDRAPDGAPSPLVEGRPAEAYVTMTDRADQAVCLAGPPGPALGCDLELVEPRSAAFVADYLTPAEQRLVSAAADEDARALLANLVWCGKESALKVLRTGLRRDTRSVSVSFPEEPRADGWTPMSVRAEEGTVFPGWWQRFGAFVLTVAATGPFAPPRPLVDPPGLATAVPAHAWMSGRA
;
A
#
# COMPACT_ATOMS: atom_id res chain seq x y z
N MET A 1 -7.88 16.59 5.45
CA MET A 1 -6.61 16.41 4.74
C MET A 1 -6.89 15.77 3.38
N SER A 2 -6.25 16.25 2.30
CA SER A 2 -6.38 15.65 0.96
C SER A 2 -5.20 14.71 0.73
N LEU A 3 -5.50 13.46 0.40
CA LEU A 3 -4.52 12.45 0.04
C LEU A 3 -4.68 12.08 -1.42
N TYR A 4 -3.56 11.74 -2.03
CA TYR A 4 -3.50 11.34 -3.43
C TYR A 4 -2.77 10.01 -3.56
N TRP A 5 -3.12 9.23 -4.57
CA TRP A 5 -2.48 7.94 -4.81
C TRP A 5 -2.21 7.69 -6.27
N LEU A 6 -1.19 6.88 -6.53
CA LEU A 6 -0.81 6.40 -7.85
C LEU A 6 -0.63 4.89 -7.79
N SER A 7 -1.13 4.19 -8.80
CA SER A 7 -0.77 2.79 -9.05
C SER A 7 -0.01 2.65 -10.36
N GLN A 8 0.99 1.78 -10.36
CA GLN A 8 1.77 1.41 -11.54
C GLN A 8 2.10 -0.07 -11.53
N GLY A 9 2.29 -0.64 -12.71
CA GLY A 9 2.74 -2.01 -12.89
C GLY A 9 4.20 -2.09 -13.34
N MET A 10 4.73 -3.32 -13.45
CA MET A 10 6.11 -3.54 -13.93
C MET A 10 6.36 -2.99 -15.34
N ALA A 11 5.32 -2.91 -16.18
CA ALA A 11 5.43 -2.36 -17.53
C ALA A 11 5.71 -0.84 -17.57
N ASP A 12 5.39 -0.13 -16.46
CA ASP A 12 5.64 1.31 -16.34
C ASP A 12 7.08 1.63 -15.93
N VAL A 13 7.83 0.63 -15.44
CA VAL A 13 9.20 0.83 -14.93
C VAL A 13 10.18 0.84 -16.10
N PRO A 14 10.99 1.91 -16.29
CA PRO A 14 12.01 1.93 -17.34
C PRO A 14 12.99 0.75 -17.23
N ALA A 15 13.51 0.30 -18.36
CA ALA A 15 14.44 -0.82 -18.40
C ALA A 15 15.77 -0.51 -17.72
N ASP A 16 16.26 0.74 -17.85
CA ASP A 16 17.47 1.22 -17.20
C ASP A 16 17.22 1.76 -15.78
N ASP A 17 18.29 2.10 -15.09
CA ASP A 17 18.27 2.60 -13.71
C ASP A 17 18.67 4.09 -13.61
N ALA A 18 18.72 4.83 -14.73
CA ALA A 18 19.17 6.22 -14.76
C ALA A 18 18.28 7.18 -13.93
N TRP A 19 17.03 6.81 -13.70
CA TRP A 19 16.07 7.54 -12.89
C TRP A 19 16.24 7.33 -11.37
N LEU A 20 17.03 6.35 -10.95
CA LEU A 20 17.34 6.13 -9.53
C LEU A 20 18.33 7.18 -9.03
N SER A 21 18.23 7.55 -7.75
CA SER A 21 19.31 8.31 -7.10
C SER A 21 20.57 7.43 -7.01
N PRO A 22 21.77 8.02 -6.87
CA PRO A 22 23.02 7.25 -6.71
C PRO A 22 22.94 6.24 -5.54
N ARG A 23 22.25 6.59 -4.47
CA ARG A 23 22.08 5.75 -3.29
C ARG A 23 21.14 4.58 -3.56
N GLU A 24 20.02 4.82 -4.24
CA GLU A 24 19.06 3.78 -4.63
C GLU A 24 19.69 2.81 -5.64
N ALA A 25 20.45 3.32 -6.63
CA ALA A 25 21.18 2.49 -7.58
C ALA A 25 22.19 1.58 -6.86
N ALA A 26 22.90 2.12 -5.85
CA ALA A 26 23.81 1.31 -5.03
C ALA A 26 23.07 0.22 -4.22
N TRP A 27 21.82 0.44 -3.80
CA TRP A 27 21.01 -0.60 -3.16
C TRP A 27 20.59 -1.67 -4.15
N VAL A 28 20.09 -1.28 -5.32
CA VAL A 28 19.72 -2.23 -6.41
C VAL A 28 20.89 -3.12 -6.79
N ALA A 29 22.09 -2.55 -6.95
CA ALA A 29 23.29 -3.30 -7.32
C ALA A 29 23.68 -4.38 -6.29
N ARG A 30 23.32 -4.21 -5.02
CA ARG A 30 23.58 -5.18 -3.94
C ARG A 30 22.51 -6.26 -3.81
N MET A 31 21.35 -6.11 -4.48
CA MET A 31 20.26 -7.08 -4.39
C MET A 31 20.56 -8.32 -5.21
N ARG A 32 20.66 -9.47 -4.53
CA ARG A 32 20.99 -10.77 -5.13
C ARG A 32 19.82 -11.41 -5.87
N PHE A 33 18.60 -11.21 -5.39
CA PHE A 33 17.41 -11.88 -5.90
C PHE A 33 16.70 -11.01 -6.95
N PRO A 34 16.53 -11.49 -8.20
CA PRO A 34 15.89 -10.73 -9.28
C PRO A 34 14.50 -10.22 -8.91
N LYS A 35 13.66 -11.07 -8.30
CA LYS A 35 12.32 -10.70 -7.84
C LYS A 35 12.36 -9.49 -6.89
N ARG A 36 13.20 -9.53 -5.86
CA ARG A 36 13.33 -8.43 -4.90
C ARG A 36 13.85 -7.14 -5.54
N ARG A 37 14.73 -7.27 -6.55
CA ARG A 37 15.20 -6.13 -7.34
C ARG A 37 14.06 -5.50 -8.13
N SER A 38 13.23 -6.32 -8.80
CA SER A 38 12.07 -5.85 -9.57
C SER A 38 11.05 -5.16 -8.66
N GLU A 39 10.68 -5.78 -7.53
CA GLU A 39 9.78 -5.19 -6.53
C GLU A 39 10.30 -3.85 -5.99
N PHE A 40 11.60 -3.78 -5.67
CA PHE A 40 12.22 -2.54 -5.22
C PHE A 40 12.14 -1.44 -6.30
N ARG A 41 12.50 -1.77 -7.55
CA ARG A 41 12.42 -0.81 -8.67
C ARG A 41 11.00 -0.32 -8.88
N LEU A 42 10.03 -1.22 -8.90
CA LEU A 42 8.62 -0.89 -9.05
C LEU A 42 8.14 0.06 -7.94
N GLY A 43 8.40 -0.27 -6.68
CA GLY A 43 8.02 0.58 -5.55
C GLY A 43 8.69 1.96 -5.60
N ARG A 44 9.99 2.03 -5.98
CA ARG A 44 10.71 3.30 -6.10
C ARG A 44 10.20 4.15 -7.26
N TRP A 45 9.98 3.53 -8.43
CA TRP A 45 9.41 4.21 -9.59
C TRP A 45 8.05 4.83 -9.25
N THR A 46 7.14 4.03 -8.72
CA THR A 46 5.80 4.48 -8.35
C THR A 46 5.84 5.62 -7.31
N ALA A 47 6.70 5.50 -6.30
CA ALA A 47 6.81 6.53 -5.27
C ALA A 47 7.39 7.85 -5.80
N LYS A 48 8.43 7.79 -6.66
CA LYS A 48 9.02 8.99 -7.25
C LYS A 48 8.06 9.70 -8.20
N VAL A 49 7.36 8.93 -9.06
CA VAL A 49 6.35 9.49 -9.96
C VAL A 49 5.19 10.09 -9.16
N ALA A 50 4.70 9.40 -8.14
CA ALA A 50 3.65 9.93 -7.27
C ALA A 50 4.07 11.23 -6.58
N LEU A 51 5.28 11.26 -6.04
CA LEU A 51 5.81 12.45 -5.37
C LEU A 51 6.03 13.61 -6.34
N ALA A 52 6.58 13.34 -7.54
CA ALA A 52 6.74 14.35 -8.58
C ALA A 52 5.39 14.97 -8.98
N LEU A 53 4.38 14.15 -9.24
CA LEU A 53 3.03 14.62 -9.57
C LEU A 53 2.40 15.42 -8.42
N TYR A 54 2.52 14.91 -7.18
CA TYR A 54 2.00 15.59 -6.00
C TYR A 54 2.61 16.98 -5.78
N LEU A 55 3.93 17.11 -6.00
CA LEU A 55 4.67 18.36 -5.85
C LEU A 55 4.63 19.27 -7.09
N GLY A 56 3.92 18.86 -8.17
CA GLY A 56 3.86 19.61 -9.43
C GLY A 56 5.21 19.69 -10.15
N ARG A 57 6.08 18.68 -9.99
CA ARG A 57 7.38 18.59 -10.65
C ARG A 57 7.29 17.79 -11.95
N GLY A 58 8.29 17.97 -12.81
CA GLY A 58 8.44 17.16 -14.03
C GLY A 58 8.86 15.71 -13.69
N ARG A 59 8.92 14.90 -14.74
CA ARG A 59 9.21 13.45 -14.65
C ARG A 59 10.31 13.05 -15.64
N SER A 60 11.21 13.98 -15.99
CA SER A 60 12.41 13.62 -16.73
C SER A 60 13.31 12.71 -15.87
N VAL A 61 14.24 12.03 -16.52
CA VAL A 61 15.19 11.15 -15.80
C VAL A 61 15.96 11.95 -14.74
N GLU A 62 16.39 13.17 -15.07
CA GLU A 62 17.12 14.06 -14.17
C GLU A 62 16.26 14.46 -12.95
N GLU A 63 15.00 14.84 -13.18
CA GLU A 63 14.09 15.23 -12.11
C GLU A 63 13.74 14.06 -11.18
N LEU A 64 13.51 12.86 -11.76
CA LEU A 64 13.25 11.67 -10.96
C LEU A 64 14.50 11.19 -10.21
N SER A 65 15.71 11.32 -10.79
CA SER A 65 16.95 10.96 -10.10
C SER A 65 17.25 11.87 -8.91
N ALA A 66 16.77 13.13 -8.95
CA ALA A 66 16.88 14.09 -7.85
C ALA A 66 15.88 13.82 -6.70
N ILE A 67 14.89 12.98 -6.91
CA ILE A 67 14.00 12.48 -5.86
C ILE A 67 14.60 11.19 -5.30
N GLU A 68 14.67 11.07 -3.98
CA GLU A 68 15.11 9.85 -3.29
C GLU A 68 14.06 9.44 -2.27
N ILE A 69 13.74 8.16 -2.23
CA ILE A 69 12.91 7.60 -1.16
C ILE A 69 13.85 6.86 -0.20
N ASP A 70 14.36 7.58 0.76
CA ASP A 70 15.19 7.00 1.82
C ASP A 70 14.35 6.19 2.80
N ARG A 71 14.99 5.56 3.74
CA ARG A 71 14.36 4.79 4.81
C ARG A 71 14.71 5.39 6.15
N ALA A 72 13.70 5.84 6.88
CA ALA A 72 13.85 6.26 8.27
C ALA A 72 14.32 5.09 9.17
N PRO A 73 14.87 5.36 10.35
CA PRO A 73 15.34 4.32 11.28
C PRO A 73 14.28 3.28 11.65
N ASP A 74 13.01 3.64 11.68
CA ASP A 74 11.86 2.77 11.91
C ASP A 74 11.42 1.99 10.66
N GLY A 75 12.04 2.24 9.52
CA GLY A 75 11.77 1.60 8.24
C GLY A 75 10.74 2.33 7.36
N ALA A 76 10.13 3.40 7.84
CA ALA A 76 9.19 4.19 7.06
C ALA A 76 9.87 4.90 5.87
N PRO A 77 9.17 5.12 4.74
CA PRO A 77 9.69 5.92 3.64
C PRO A 77 9.95 7.35 4.09
N SER A 78 11.11 7.89 3.72
CA SER A 78 11.52 9.27 3.99
C SER A 78 11.89 9.95 2.66
N PRO A 79 10.95 10.69 2.04
CA PRO A 79 11.19 11.28 0.74
C PRO A 79 12.13 12.49 0.83
N LEU A 80 13.11 12.54 -0.06
CA LEU A 80 14.02 13.66 -0.25
C LEU A 80 13.88 14.18 -1.68
N VAL A 81 14.04 15.48 -1.85
CA VAL A 81 14.15 16.15 -3.15
C VAL A 81 15.42 16.99 -3.13
N GLU A 82 16.33 16.73 -4.06
CA GLU A 82 17.64 17.41 -4.12
C GLU A 82 18.40 17.33 -2.79
N GLY A 83 18.32 16.16 -2.14
CA GLY A 83 18.97 15.88 -0.85
C GLY A 83 18.33 16.54 0.38
N ARG A 84 17.18 17.21 0.23
CA ARG A 84 16.44 17.86 1.34
C ARG A 84 15.12 17.12 1.59
N PRO A 85 14.63 17.07 2.84
CA PRO A 85 13.31 16.51 3.14
C PRO A 85 12.23 17.13 2.25
N ALA A 86 11.41 16.28 1.63
CA ALA A 86 10.30 16.75 0.82
C ALA A 86 9.15 17.26 1.70
N GLU A 87 8.46 18.30 1.23
CA GLU A 87 7.23 18.82 1.86
C GLU A 87 6.04 17.88 1.58
N ALA A 88 6.25 16.60 1.79
CA ALA A 88 5.27 15.54 1.56
C ALA A 88 5.53 14.34 2.45
N TYR A 89 4.46 13.62 2.79
CA TYR A 89 4.52 12.27 3.34
C TYR A 89 4.18 11.26 2.23
N VAL A 90 4.86 10.12 2.22
CA VAL A 90 4.53 9.00 1.33
C VAL A 90 4.45 7.69 2.11
N THR A 91 3.58 6.80 1.66
CA THR A 91 3.56 5.39 2.05
C THR A 91 3.34 4.55 0.80
N MET A 92 3.89 3.36 0.77
CA MET A 92 3.86 2.51 -0.42
C MET A 92 3.62 1.05 -0.07
N THR A 93 3.11 0.33 -1.04
CA THR A 93 2.89 -1.12 -1.00
C THR A 93 3.01 -1.69 -2.40
N ASP A 94 3.28 -2.97 -2.50
CA ASP A 94 3.29 -3.70 -3.77
C ASP A 94 2.72 -5.12 -3.61
N ARG A 95 2.05 -5.59 -4.65
CA ARG A 95 1.50 -6.94 -4.74
C ARG A 95 1.35 -7.37 -6.20
N ALA A 96 1.83 -8.57 -6.54
CA ALA A 96 1.63 -9.20 -7.85
C ALA A 96 1.96 -8.27 -9.03
N ASP A 97 3.15 -7.68 -9.01
CA ASP A 97 3.70 -6.74 -9.99
C ASP A 97 2.91 -5.42 -10.17
N GLN A 98 2.10 -5.09 -9.17
CA GLN A 98 1.47 -3.77 -9.02
C GLN A 98 2.02 -3.10 -7.77
N ALA A 99 2.27 -1.80 -7.85
CA ALA A 99 2.61 -0.98 -6.69
C ALA A 99 1.64 0.19 -6.55
N VAL A 100 1.41 0.59 -5.32
CA VAL A 100 0.64 1.78 -4.96
C VAL A 100 1.50 2.66 -4.07
N CYS A 101 1.55 3.96 -4.39
CA CYS A 101 2.08 4.99 -3.51
C CYS A 101 0.98 5.98 -3.16
N LEU A 102 0.80 6.23 -1.88
CA LEU A 102 -0.04 7.30 -1.34
C LEU A 102 0.86 8.49 -1.00
N ALA A 103 0.46 9.68 -1.40
CA ALA A 103 1.14 10.93 -1.11
C ALA A 103 0.18 11.94 -0.47
N GLY A 104 0.69 12.73 0.46
CA GLY A 104 -0.08 13.78 1.14
C GLY A 104 0.82 14.79 1.83
N PRO A 105 0.23 15.81 2.49
CA PRO A 105 0.99 16.84 3.20
C PRO A 105 1.75 16.22 4.38
N PRO A 106 2.85 16.86 4.82
CA PRO A 106 3.48 16.51 6.09
C PRO A 106 2.49 16.60 7.25
N GLY A 107 2.60 15.68 8.22
CA GLY A 107 1.73 15.71 9.40
C GLY A 107 1.33 14.30 9.85
N PRO A 108 0.04 13.93 9.76
CA PRO A 108 -0.44 12.64 10.25
C PRO A 108 0.29 11.46 9.60
N ALA A 109 0.61 10.46 10.41
CA ALA A 109 1.16 9.22 9.88
C ALA A 109 0.11 8.49 9.02
N LEU A 110 0.55 7.96 7.90
CA LEU A 110 -0.27 7.28 6.90
C LEU A 110 0.25 5.86 6.69
N GLY A 111 -0.65 4.96 6.36
CA GLY A 111 -0.32 3.62 5.89
C GLY A 111 -1.27 3.21 4.78
N CYS A 112 -0.77 2.53 3.78
CA CYS A 112 -1.57 1.87 2.76
C CYS A 112 -1.09 0.45 2.55
N ASP A 113 -2.01 -0.41 2.14
CA ASP A 113 -1.66 -1.77 1.78
C ASP A 113 -2.51 -2.25 0.60
N LEU A 114 -1.94 -3.17 -0.19
CA LEU A 114 -2.52 -3.73 -1.40
C LEU A 114 -2.44 -5.25 -1.34
N GLU A 115 -3.58 -5.92 -1.52
CA GLU A 115 -3.64 -7.37 -1.54
C GLU A 115 -4.46 -7.90 -2.72
N LEU A 116 -4.18 -9.14 -3.13
CA LEU A 116 -5.05 -9.86 -4.06
C LEU A 116 -6.26 -10.42 -3.33
N VAL A 117 -7.42 -10.34 -3.97
CA VAL A 117 -8.63 -11.05 -3.54
C VAL A 117 -8.50 -12.52 -3.98
N GLU A 118 -7.88 -13.32 -3.13
CA GLU A 118 -7.61 -14.74 -3.36
C GLU A 118 -7.87 -15.55 -2.07
N PRO A 119 -8.20 -16.85 -2.19
CA PRO A 119 -8.43 -17.69 -1.02
C PRO A 119 -7.23 -17.68 -0.06
N ARG A 120 -7.48 -17.52 1.22
CA ARG A 120 -6.49 -17.67 2.29
C ARG A 120 -6.68 -19.01 3.01
N SER A 121 -5.59 -19.62 3.45
CA SER A 121 -5.66 -20.87 4.21
C SER A 121 -6.33 -20.65 5.57
N ALA A 122 -6.94 -21.71 6.12
CA ALA A 122 -7.51 -21.67 7.46
C ALA A 122 -6.46 -21.31 8.51
N ALA A 123 -5.22 -21.77 8.35
CA ALA A 123 -4.11 -21.41 9.23
C ALA A 123 -3.81 -19.91 9.18
N PHE A 124 -3.76 -19.30 7.98
CA PHE A 124 -3.60 -17.85 7.86
C PHE A 124 -4.68 -17.08 8.61
N VAL A 125 -5.95 -17.46 8.43
CA VAL A 125 -7.08 -16.81 9.11
C VAL A 125 -6.96 -16.97 10.64
N ALA A 126 -6.59 -18.15 11.13
CA ALA A 126 -6.43 -18.41 12.56
C ALA A 126 -5.24 -17.66 13.17
N ASP A 127 -4.12 -17.56 12.46
CA ASP A 127 -2.87 -17.00 12.99
C ASP A 127 -2.88 -15.45 13.01
N TYR A 128 -3.52 -14.81 12.03
CA TYR A 128 -3.41 -13.36 11.84
C TYR A 128 -4.68 -12.57 12.16
N LEU A 129 -5.86 -13.21 12.17
CA LEU A 129 -7.13 -12.53 12.41
C LEU A 129 -7.60 -12.76 13.85
N THR A 130 -8.24 -11.75 14.43
CA THR A 130 -8.90 -11.86 15.73
C THR A 130 -10.10 -12.82 15.66
N PRO A 131 -10.58 -13.40 16.77
CA PRO A 131 -11.76 -14.27 16.77
C PRO A 131 -13.02 -13.61 16.19
N ALA A 132 -13.18 -12.29 16.35
CA ALA A 132 -14.30 -11.57 15.75
C ALA A 132 -14.18 -11.47 14.22
N GLU A 133 -12.99 -11.19 13.71
CA GLU A 133 -12.71 -11.14 12.27
C GLU A 133 -12.79 -12.53 11.62
N GLN A 134 -12.36 -13.60 12.32
CA GLN A 134 -12.54 -14.99 11.88
C GLN A 134 -14.03 -15.34 11.68
N ARG A 135 -14.88 -14.90 12.62
CA ARG A 135 -16.35 -15.07 12.49
C ARG A 135 -16.90 -14.30 11.31
N LEU A 136 -16.44 -13.05 11.11
CA LEU A 136 -16.84 -12.25 9.95
C LEU A 136 -16.49 -12.94 8.63
N VAL A 137 -15.26 -13.43 8.49
CA VAL A 137 -14.82 -14.18 7.29
C VAL A 137 -15.61 -15.48 7.11
N SER A 138 -15.90 -16.19 8.20
CA SER A 138 -16.64 -17.46 8.16
C SER A 138 -18.12 -17.27 7.80
N ALA A 139 -18.70 -16.11 8.10
CA ALA A 139 -20.10 -15.77 7.80
C ALA A 139 -20.29 -15.25 6.36
N ALA A 140 -19.24 -15.15 5.56
CA ALA A 140 -19.32 -14.69 4.18
C ALA A 140 -20.27 -15.57 3.34
N ALA A 141 -21.04 -14.92 2.44
CA ALA A 141 -22.09 -15.58 1.66
C ALA A 141 -21.56 -16.63 0.67
N ASP A 142 -20.37 -16.40 0.12
CA ASP A 142 -19.71 -17.26 -0.86
C ASP A 142 -18.18 -17.17 -0.75
N GLU A 143 -17.48 -17.87 -1.63
CA GLU A 143 -16.02 -17.94 -1.61
C GLU A 143 -15.35 -16.63 -2.05
N ASP A 144 -15.92 -15.88 -2.99
CA ASP A 144 -15.37 -14.56 -3.39
C ASP A 144 -15.49 -13.56 -2.23
N ALA A 145 -16.66 -13.51 -1.59
CA ALA A 145 -16.87 -12.68 -0.40
C ALA A 145 -15.94 -13.09 0.75
N ARG A 146 -15.70 -14.38 0.94
CA ARG A 146 -14.78 -14.90 1.96
C ARG A 146 -13.33 -14.49 1.65
N ALA A 147 -12.92 -14.65 0.39
CA ALA A 147 -11.59 -14.24 -0.07
C ALA A 147 -11.42 -12.73 0.08
N LEU A 148 -12.42 -11.94 -0.34
CA LEU A 148 -12.40 -10.49 -0.17
C LEU A 148 -12.25 -10.10 1.31
N LEU A 149 -13.10 -10.62 2.19
CA LEU A 149 -13.06 -10.26 3.61
C LEU A 149 -11.75 -10.65 4.29
N ALA A 150 -11.21 -11.84 4.01
CA ALA A 150 -9.94 -12.28 4.59
C ALA A 150 -8.78 -11.36 4.18
N ASN A 151 -8.69 -11.02 2.89
CA ASN A 151 -7.64 -10.14 2.38
C ASN A 151 -7.87 -8.68 2.79
N LEU A 152 -9.11 -8.20 2.84
CA LEU A 152 -9.47 -6.85 3.27
C LEU A 152 -9.11 -6.62 4.76
N VAL A 153 -9.44 -7.56 5.64
CA VAL A 153 -9.06 -7.48 7.06
C VAL A 153 -7.55 -7.46 7.20
N TRP A 154 -6.84 -8.35 6.52
CA TRP A 154 -5.38 -8.39 6.51
C TRP A 154 -4.78 -7.06 6.02
N CYS A 155 -5.23 -6.58 4.87
CA CYS A 155 -4.81 -5.33 4.25
C CYS A 155 -5.04 -4.12 5.19
N GLY A 156 -6.20 -4.06 5.87
CA GLY A 156 -6.50 -3.01 6.86
C GLY A 156 -5.55 -3.04 8.06
N LYS A 157 -5.22 -4.25 8.57
CA LYS A 157 -4.23 -4.41 9.65
C LYS A 157 -2.84 -3.91 9.22
N GLU A 158 -2.37 -4.34 8.04
CA GLU A 158 -1.07 -3.91 7.50
C GLU A 158 -1.00 -2.38 7.32
N SER A 159 -2.09 -1.75 6.84
CA SER A 159 -2.17 -0.31 6.74
C SER A 159 -2.02 0.37 8.11
N ALA A 160 -2.70 -0.11 9.15
CA ALA A 160 -2.57 0.44 10.50
C ALA A 160 -1.19 0.17 11.13
N LEU A 161 -0.60 -1.01 10.90
CA LEU A 161 0.75 -1.33 11.38
C LEU A 161 1.83 -0.45 10.71
N LYS A 162 1.60 -0.01 9.46
CA LYS A 162 2.42 1.01 8.79
C LYS A 162 2.25 2.39 9.44
N VAL A 163 1.03 2.79 9.82
CA VAL A 163 0.78 4.01 10.60
C VAL A 163 1.52 3.97 11.92
N LEU A 164 1.48 2.84 12.63
CA LEU A 164 2.18 2.61 13.89
C LEU A 164 3.70 2.46 13.73
N ARG A 165 4.20 2.29 12.49
CA ARG A 165 5.62 2.06 12.17
C ARG A 165 6.21 0.82 12.86
N THR A 166 5.37 -0.15 13.20
CA THR A 166 5.78 -1.39 13.87
C THR A 166 5.96 -2.55 12.88
N GLY A 167 5.23 -2.53 11.77
CA GLY A 167 5.16 -3.65 10.84
C GLY A 167 4.82 -4.96 11.58
N LEU A 168 5.22 -6.08 11.04
CA LEU A 168 4.99 -7.42 11.62
C LEU A 168 5.82 -7.74 12.88
N ARG A 169 6.55 -6.77 13.44
CA ARG A 169 7.13 -6.92 14.80
C ARG A 169 6.05 -6.89 15.89
N ARG A 170 4.89 -6.33 15.57
CA ARG A 170 3.70 -6.31 16.42
C ARG A 170 2.75 -7.44 16.02
N ASP A 171 2.15 -8.13 17.00
CA ASP A 171 1.11 -9.14 16.74
C ASP A 171 -0.07 -8.47 15.99
N THR A 172 -0.42 -9.00 14.84
CA THR A 172 -1.50 -8.48 14.00
C THR A 172 -2.86 -8.55 14.68
N ARG A 173 -3.04 -9.46 15.65
CA ARG A 173 -4.27 -9.59 16.45
C ARG A 173 -4.41 -8.49 17.50
N SER A 174 -3.36 -7.70 17.75
CA SER A 174 -3.43 -6.52 18.62
C SER A 174 -4.09 -5.31 17.93
N VAL A 175 -4.43 -5.43 16.65
CA VAL A 175 -5.25 -4.47 15.91
C VAL A 175 -6.46 -5.17 15.30
N SER A 176 -7.63 -4.54 15.37
CA SER A 176 -8.89 -5.09 14.85
C SER A 176 -9.53 -4.15 13.84
N VAL A 177 -9.96 -4.71 12.70
CA VAL A 177 -10.59 -3.97 11.60
C VAL A 177 -12.10 -4.05 11.69
N SER A 178 -12.78 -2.95 11.40
CA SER A 178 -14.24 -2.88 11.30
C SER A 178 -14.67 -2.03 10.09
N PHE A 179 -15.85 -2.36 9.54
CA PHE A 179 -16.45 -1.73 8.37
C PHE A 179 -17.83 -1.17 8.77
N PRO A 180 -17.89 0.07 9.28
CA PRO A 180 -19.09 0.60 9.91
C PRO A 180 -20.17 1.08 8.92
N GLU A 181 -19.82 1.28 7.66
CA GLU A 181 -20.68 1.94 6.68
C GLU A 181 -20.67 1.23 5.32
N GLU A 182 -21.68 1.54 4.51
CA GLU A 182 -21.82 1.09 3.14
C GLU A 182 -20.88 1.83 2.18
N PRO A 183 -20.58 1.26 0.98
CA PRO A 183 -19.79 1.92 -0.04
C PRO A 183 -20.36 3.27 -0.46
N ARG A 184 -19.48 4.24 -0.70
CA ARG A 184 -19.83 5.56 -1.26
C ARG A 184 -19.99 5.48 -2.77
N ALA A 185 -20.56 6.52 -3.36
CA ALA A 185 -20.73 6.63 -4.81
C ALA A 185 -19.40 6.65 -5.59
N ASP A 186 -18.29 7.07 -4.95
CA ASP A 186 -16.94 7.05 -5.51
C ASP A 186 -16.25 5.68 -5.38
N GLY A 187 -16.96 4.67 -4.85
CA GLY A 187 -16.47 3.30 -4.66
C GLY A 187 -15.65 3.10 -3.37
N TRP A 188 -15.26 4.15 -2.67
CA TRP A 188 -14.57 4.04 -1.39
C TRP A 188 -15.54 3.72 -0.26
N THR A 189 -15.14 2.81 0.59
CA THR A 189 -15.91 2.41 1.79
C THR A 189 -15.10 2.79 3.04
N PRO A 190 -15.72 3.43 4.03
CA PRO A 190 -15.08 3.68 5.31
C PRO A 190 -14.65 2.40 6.00
N MET A 191 -13.49 2.44 6.64
CA MET A 191 -13.05 1.42 7.59
C MET A 191 -12.46 2.07 8.83
N SER A 192 -12.34 1.29 9.88
CA SER A 192 -11.69 1.72 11.11
C SER A 192 -10.84 0.58 11.65
N VAL A 193 -9.63 0.90 12.09
CA VAL A 193 -8.75 -0.07 12.74
C VAL A 193 -8.51 0.39 14.18
N ARG A 194 -8.83 -0.46 15.15
CA ARG A 194 -8.63 -0.21 16.58
C ARG A 194 -7.45 -1.02 17.10
N ALA A 195 -6.49 -0.36 17.70
CA ALA A 195 -5.41 -1.00 18.44
C ALA A 195 -5.87 -1.35 19.88
N GLU A 196 -5.25 -2.34 20.49
CA GLU A 196 -5.59 -2.83 21.84
C GLU A 196 -5.45 -1.76 22.92
N GLU A 197 -4.53 -0.79 22.74
CA GLU A 197 -4.38 0.38 23.61
C GLU A 197 -5.49 1.42 23.45
N GLY A 198 -6.48 1.16 22.61
CA GLY A 198 -7.66 2.02 22.40
C GLY A 198 -7.54 3.04 21.26
N THR A 199 -6.34 3.21 20.69
CA THR A 199 -6.15 4.10 19.54
C THR A 199 -6.96 3.61 18.33
N VAL A 200 -7.65 4.55 17.65
CA VAL A 200 -8.45 4.26 16.45
C VAL A 200 -7.86 4.98 15.25
N PHE A 201 -7.62 4.25 14.19
CA PHE A 201 -7.15 4.74 12.91
C PHE A 201 -8.32 4.73 11.92
N PRO A 202 -8.89 5.89 11.56
CA PRO A 202 -9.84 5.97 10.46
C PRO A 202 -9.17 5.59 9.16
N GLY A 203 -9.93 5.02 8.24
CA GLY A 203 -9.40 4.56 6.97
C GLY A 203 -10.48 4.44 5.89
N TRP A 204 -10.02 4.08 4.71
CA TRP A 204 -10.81 3.81 3.53
C TRP A 204 -10.31 2.56 2.83
N TRP A 205 -11.22 1.85 2.18
CA TRP A 205 -10.87 0.74 1.33
C TRP A 205 -11.69 0.76 0.04
N GLN A 206 -11.13 0.15 -1.01
CA GLN A 206 -11.81 -0.04 -2.29
C GLN A 206 -11.28 -1.31 -2.97
N ARG A 207 -12.19 -2.05 -3.62
CA ARG A 207 -11.83 -3.16 -4.51
C ARG A 207 -11.60 -2.63 -5.92
N PHE A 208 -10.48 -3.02 -6.53
CA PHE A 208 -10.10 -2.74 -7.90
C PHE A 208 -9.88 -4.07 -8.64
N GLY A 209 -10.93 -4.60 -9.27
CA GLY A 209 -10.85 -5.90 -9.93
C GLY A 209 -10.43 -7.01 -8.97
N ALA A 210 -9.25 -7.59 -9.23
CA ALA A 210 -8.64 -8.63 -8.41
C ALA A 210 -7.92 -8.09 -7.16
N PHE A 211 -7.80 -6.78 -6.98
CA PHE A 211 -7.07 -6.17 -5.87
C PHE A 211 -8.01 -5.53 -4.86
N VAL A 212 -7.56 -5.46 -3.61
CA VAL A 212 -8.14 -4.61 -2.57
C VAL A 212 -7.06 -3.67 -2.03
N LEU A 213 -7.38 -2.39 -1.97
CA LEU A 213 -6.52 -1.34 -1.43
C LEU A 213 -7.14 -0.79 -0.16
N THR A 214 -6.33 -0.67 0.88
CA THR A 214 -6.71 -0.01 2.13
C THR A 214 -5.77 1.15 2.44
N VAL A 215 -6.31 2.16 3.11
CA VAL A 215 -5.57 3.33 3.59
C VAL A 215 -5.99 3.64 5.01
N ALA A 216 -5.06 3.90 5.90
CA ALA A 216 -5.32 4.30 7.28
C ALA A 216 -4.47 5.51 7.68
N ALA A 217 -4.92 6.30 8.65
CA ALA A 217 -4.20 7.46 9.16
C ALA A 217 -4.43 7.68 10.66
N THR A 218 -3.60 8.53 11.28
CA THR A 218 -3.76 8.93 12.70
C THR A 218 -4.92 9.89 12.94
N GLY A 219 -5.59 10.39 11.90
CA GLY A 219 -6.74 11.30 12.01
C GLY A 219 -7.65 11.23 10.81
N PRO A 220 -8.84 11.84 10.86
CA PRO A 220 -9.83 11.76 9.79
C PRO A 220 -9.35 12.42 8.49
N PHE A 221 -9.70 11.83 7.38
CA PHE A 221 -9.37 12.32 6.04
C PHE A 221 -10.45 11.90 5.03
N ALA A 222 -10.56 12.64 3.93
CA ALA A 222 -11.42 12.29 2.82
C ALA A 222 -10.85 11.09 2.03
N PRO A 223 -11.68 10.34 1.28
CA PRO A 223 -11.18 9.30 0.39
C PRO A 223 -10.02 9.79 -0.48
N PRO A 224 -8.95 9.01 -0.66
CA PRO A 224 -7.81 9.44 -1.45
C PRO A 224 -8.17 9.56 -2.92
N ARG A 225 -7.61 10.57 -3.60
CA ARG A 225 -7.86 10.84 -5.02
C ARG A 225 -6.76 10.25 -5.89
N PRO A 226 -7.06 9.66 -7.04
CA PRO A 226 -6.01 9.21 -7.95
C PRO A 226 -5.24 10.41 -8.52
N LEU A 227 -3.92 10.28 -8.66
CA LEU A 227 -3.06 11.26 -9.33
C LEU A 227 -3.18 11.16 -10.86
N VAL A 228 -3.61 10.00 -11.36
CA VAL A 228 -3.89 9.71 -12.77
C VAL A 228 -5.25 9.03 -12.84
N ASP A 229 -6.13 9.50 -13.71
CA ASP A 229 -7.48 8.97 -13.87
C ASP A 229 -7.69 8.51 -15.32
N PRO A 230 -8.21 7.28 -15.61
CA PRO A 230 -8.51 6.26 -14.61
C PRO A 230 -7.22 5.66 -13.97
N PRO A 231 -7.32 5.18 -12.72
CA PRO A 231 -6.17 4.58 -12.07
C PRO A 231 -5.82 3.24 -12.74
N GLY A 232 -4.52 2.99 -12.97
CA GLY A 232 -4.04 1.77 -13.63
C GLY A 232 -4.46 0.48 -12.91
N LEU A 233 -4.63 0.54 -11.59
CA LEU A 233 -5.07 -0.61 -10.78
C LEU A 233 -6.46 -1.13 -11.16
N ALA A 234 -7.34 -0.29 -11.72
CA ALA A 234 -8.69 -0.68 -12.12
C ALA A 234 -8.71 -1.74 -13.24
N THR A 235 -7.70 -1.74 -14.10
CA THR A 235 -7.54 -2.67 -15.22
C THR A 235 -6.34 -3.60 -15.07
N ALA A 236 -5.68 -3.57 -13.92
CA ALA A 236 -4.48 -4.36 -13.67
C ALA A 236 -4.79 -5.87 -13.63
N VAL A 237 -3.94 -6.63 -14.33
CA VAL A 237 -3.96 -8.09 -14.31
C VAL A 237 -2.83 -8.56 -13.38
N PRO A 238 -3.12 -9.36 -12.34
CA PRO A 238 -2.08 -9.89 -11.47
C PRO A 238 -1.10 -10.77 -12.24
N ALA A 239 0.18 -10.55 -12.09
CA ALA A 239 1.21 -11.37 -12.76
C ALA A 239 1.29 -12.78 -12.15
N HIS A 240 0.95 -12.92 -10.86
CA HIS A 240 0.88 -14.22 -10.16
C HIS A 240 0.01 -14.10 -8.91
N ALA A 241 -0.76 -15.13 -8.65
CA ALA A 241 -1.51 -15.31 -7.41
C ALA A 241 -0.65 -16.08 -6.39
N TRP A 242 -0.89 -15.86 -5.10
CA TRP A 242 -0.15 -16.54 -4.03
C TRP A 242 -0.32 -18.07 -4.05
N MET A 243 -1.47 -18.55 -4.54
CA MET A 243 -1.84 -19.97 -4.60
C MET A 243 -1.54 -20.65 -5.94
N SER A 244 -1.15 -19.94 -6.99
CA SER A 244 -0.86 -20.53 -8.31
C SER A 244 0.46 -21.32 -8.40
N GLY A 245 1.13 -21.54 -7.29
CA GLY A 245 2.39 -22.32 -7.19
C GLY A 245 2.26 -23.72 -6.61
N ARG A 246 1.04 -24.30 -6.53
CA ARG A 246 0.82 -25.69 -6.13
C ARG A 246 -0.08 -26.38 -7.16
N ALA A 247 0.50 -26.72 -8.28
CA ALA A 247 0.07 -27.81 -9.13
C ALA A 247 1.05 -28.99 -8.98
#